data_377da69f4fe7bd1ec31ead75ae39257a
#
_entry.id   377da69f4fe7bd1ec31ead75ae39257a
#
_cell.length_a   1.000
_cell.length_b   1.000
_cell.length_c   1.000
_cell.angle_alpha   90.00
_cell.angle_beta   90.00
_cell.angle_gamma   90.00
#
_symmetry.space_group_name_H-M   'P 1'
#
loop_
_entity.id
_entity.type
_entity.pdbx_description
1 polymer ?
#
loop_
_entity_poly.entity_id
_entity_poly.type
_entity_poly.pdbx_seq_one_letter_code
_entity_poly.pdbx_strand_id
1 'polypeptide(L)'
;MIIETKRLILRPVDVHDDMDIYEYSKEEAVGKNAGWKPHESIEETREIMGDVFIGQEGVFGIILKENKKLIGTIGLIDDPKRMNESAQMIGYALSKDYWGHGYMTEAAEAMLHYGFNLMNAEIVSAYCYPGNLRSKSVIKKCGFKFEGCLRLCEILYDGTMYDNECYSITADEYKKTV
;
A
#
# COMPACT_ATOMS: atom_id res chain seq x y z
N MET A 1 -9.27 11.87 8.65
CA MET A 1 -8.57 11.29 9.83
C MET A 1 -7.07 11.45 9.64
N ILE A 2 -6.28 11.58 10.71
CA ILE A 2 -4.81 11.60 10.69
C ILE A 2 -4.35 10.51 11.66
N ILE A 3 -3.37 9.69 11.24
CA ILE A 3 -2.77 8.65 12.07
C ILE A 3 -1.29 9.01 12.24
N GLU A 4 -0.85 9.12 13.49
CA GLU A 4 0.54 9.42 13.79
C GLU A 4 1.29 8.20 14.32
N THR A 5 2.48 7.97 13.81
CA THR A 5 3.42 6.96 14.28
C THR A 5 4.68 7.64 14.86
N LYS A 6 5.71 6.88 15.16
CA LYS A 6 6.97 7.44 15.66
C LYS A 6 7.62 8.41 14.67
N ARG A 7 7.69 8.06 13.38
CA ARG A 7 8.40 8.81 12.35
C ARG A 7 7.50 9.40 11.26
N LEU A 8 6.23 8.91 11.18
CA LEU A 8 5.33 9.20 10.06
C LEU A 8 4.05 9.88 10.51
N ILE A 9 3.43 10.59 9.58
CA ILE A 9 2.04 11.03 9.63
C ILE A 9 1.34 10.44 8.42
N LEU A 10 0.30 9.63 8.65
CA LEU A 10 -0.59 9.16 7.61
C LEU A 10 -1.80 10.10 7.57
N ARG A 11 -1.99 10.83 6.48
CA ARG A 11 -3.10 11.75 6.28
C ARG A 11 -3.72 11.55 4.89
N PRO A 12 -4.98 11.93 4.69
CA PRO A 12 -5.56 11.96 3.34
C PRO A 12 -4.62 12.67 2.37
N VAL A 13 -4.57 12.17 1.13
CA VAL A 13 -3.81 12.81 0.05
C VAL A 13 -4.50 14.10 -0.34
N ASP A 14 -3.71 15.16 -0.50
CA ASP A 14 -4.15 16.49 -0.89
C ASP A 14 -3.72 16.81 -2.33
N VAL A 15 -4.41 17.74 -2.99
CA VAL A 15 -4.08 18.15 -4.36
C VAL A 15 -2.67 18.74 -4.50
N HIS A 16 -2.10 19.26 -3.42
CA HIS A 16 -0.74 19.81 -3.39
C HIS A 16 0.36 18.75 -3.22
N ASP A 17 0.00 17.48 -3.06
CA ASP A 17 0.95 16.37 -2.98
C ASP A 17 1.44 15.88 -4.37
N ASP A 18 0.97 16.50 -5.43
CA ASP A 18 1.17 16.09 -6.82
C ASP A 18 2.64 15.93 -7.21
N MET A 19 3.49 16.88 -6.80
CA MET A 19 4.92 16.83 -7.11
C MET A 19 5.63 15.69 -6.40
N ASP A 20 5.32 15.47 -5.11
CA ASP A 20 5.91 14.38 -4.33
C ASP A 20 5.45 13.01 -4.85
N ILE A 21 4.17 12.88 -5.23
CA ILE A 21 3.62 11.66 -5.83
C ILE A 21 4.24 11.43 -7.21
N TYR A 22 4.33 12.44 -8.07
CA TYR A 22 4.97 12.31 -9.38
C TYR A 22 6.42 11.86 -9.27
N GLU A 23 7.17 12.40 -8.30
CA GLU A 23 8.58 12.08 -8.11
C GLU A 23 8.82 10.56 -7.98
N TYR A 24 8.01 9.84 -7.19
CA TYR A 24 8.18 8.40 -7.04
C TYR A 24 7.39 7.58 -8.07
N SER A 25 6.27 8.10 -8.57
CA SER A 25 5.42 7.34 -9.50
C SER A 25 5.99 7.23 -10.90
N LYS A 26 6.87 8.15 -11.31
CA LYS A 26 7.63 8.07 -12.58
C LYS A 26 8.77 7.06 -12.54
N GLU A 27 9.16 6.58 -11.35
CA GLU A 27 10.25 5.63 -11.19
C GLU A 27 9.80 4.21 -11.61
N GLU A 28 10.44 3.64 -12.63
CA GLU A 28 10.13 2.30 -13.15
C GLU A 28 10.20 1.23 -12.05
N ALA A 29 11.21 1.34 -11.16
CA ALA A 29 11.39 0.40 -10.07
C ALA A 29 10.24 0.42 -9.05
N VAL A 30 9.53 1.54 -8.91
CA VAL A 30 8.34 1.67 -8.05
C VAL A 30 7.12 1.13 -8.80
N GLY A 31 6.84 1.67 -10.00
CA GLY A 31 5.65 1.31 -10.77
C GLY A 31 5.55 -0.18 -11.07
N LYS A 32 6.65 -0.81 -11.54
CA LYS A 32 6.69 -2.23 -11.85
C LYS A 32 6.38 -3.14 -10.65
N ASN A 33 6.78 -2.73 -9.44
CA ASN A 33 6.51 -3.50 -8.21
C ASN A 33 5.13 -3.22 -7.60
N ALA A 34 4.52 -2.10 -7.97
CA ALA A 34 3.20 -1.68 -7.49
C ALA A 34 2.07 -1.92 -8.52
N GLY A 35 2.41 -2.43 -9.72
CA GLY A 35 1.45 -2.84 -10.74
C GLY A 35 0.99 -1.72 -11.67
N TRP A 36 1.65 -0.56 -11.70
CA TRP A 36 1.27 0.52 -12.61
C TRP A 36 2.37 0.91 -13.59
N LYS A 37 1.98 1.54 -14.70
CA LYS A 37 2.88 2.18 -15.65
C LYS A 37 3.50 3.42 -15.00
N PRO A 38 4.83 3.61 -15.08
CA PRO A 38 5.44 4.85 -14.62
C PRO A 38 4.76 6.08 -15.22
N HIS A 39 4.46 7.07 -14.38
CA HIS A 39 3.79 8.30 -14.83
C HIS A 39 4.70 9.10 -15.77
N GLU A 40 4.15 9.53 -16.90
CA GLU A 40 4.91 10.24 -17.93
C GLU A 40 4.90 11.77 -17.72
N SER A 41 3.88 12.28 -16.99
CA SER A 41 3.74 13.71 -16.71
C SER A 41 3.10 13.98 -15.36
N ILE A 42 3.23 15.24 -14.92
CA ILE A 42 2.55 15.71 -13.70
C ILE A 42 1.03 15.79 -13.92
N GLU A 43 0.57 16.07 -15.11
CA GLU A 43 -0.84 16.10 -15.49
C GLU A 43 -1.46 14.72 -15.33
N GLU A 44 -0.81 13.66 -15.84
CA GLU A 44 -1.22 12.28 -15.65
C GLU A 44 -1.27 11.92 -14.15
N THR A 45 -0.28 12.37 -13.37
CA THR A 45 -0.28 12.16 -11.92
C THR A 45 -1.49 12.80 -11.25
N ARG A 46 -1.86 14.04 -11.63
CA ARG A 46 -3.02 14.74 -11.08
C ARG A 46 -4.34 14.04 -11.40
N GLU A 47 -4.49 13.52 -12.61
CA GLU A 47 -5.65 12.73 -13.00
C GLU A 47 -5.77 11.47 -12.15
N ILE A 48 -4.68 10.68 -12.06
CA ILE A 48 -4.65 9.47 -11.24
C ILE A 48 -4.89 9.77 -9.75
N MET A 49 -4.32 10.86 -9.23
CA MET A 49 -4.58 11.27 -7.84
C MET A 49 -6.06 11.54 -7.58
N GLY A 50 -6.75 12.18 -8.52
CA GLY A 50 -8.19 12.44 -8.43
C GLY A 50 -9.02 11.16 -8.35
N ASP A 51 -8.64 10.15 -9.13
CA ASP A 51 -9.39 8.90 -9.25
C ASP A 51 -9.07 7.90 -8.11
N VAL A 52 -7.81 7.86 -7.66
CA VAL A 52 -7.30 6.75 -6.83
C VAL A 52 -7.02 7.16 -5.39
N PHE A 53 -6.67 8.43 -5.12
CA PHE A 53 -6.21 8.84 -3.80
C PHE A 53 -7.07 9.91 -3.14
N ILE A 54 -7.47 10.95 -3.87
CA ILE A 54 -8.16 12.09 -3.28
C ILE A 54 -9.61 11.74 -2.96
N GLY A 55 -10.02 11.98 -1.70
CA GLY A 55 -11.37 11.68 -1.23
C GLY A 55 -11.66 10.20 -0.99
N GLN A 56 -10.69 9.31 -1.21
CA GLN A 56 -10.86 7.88 -0.96
C GLN A 56 -10.72 7.58 0.54
N GLU A 57 -11.75 6.95 1.10
CA GLU A 57 -11.70 6.47 2.48
C GLU A 57 -10.70 5.32 2.61
N GLY A 58 -9.92 5.31 3.69
CA GLY A 58 -8.92 4.27 3.92
C GLY A 58 -7.61 4.46 3.17
N VAL A 59 -7.47 5.51 2.35
CA VAL A 59 -6.25 5.81 1.57
C VAL A 59 -5.52 7.03 2.13
N PHE A 60 -4.22 6.89 2.36
CA PHE A 60 -3.40 7.89 3.02
C PHE A 60 -2.07 8.14 2.29
N GLY A 61 -1.64 9.39 2.29
CA GLY A 61 -0.25 9.77 2.03
C GLY A 61 0.61 9.50 3.25
N ILE A 62 1.81 9.00 3.03
CA ILE A 62 2.83 8.73 4.06
C ILE A 62 3.75 9.95 4.12
N ILE A 63 3.63 10.74 5.17
CA ILE A 63 4.43 11.96 5.37
C ILE A 63 5.55 11.68 6.36
N LEU A 64 6.78 11.94 5.98
CA LEU A 64 7.92 11.83 6.89
C LEU A 64 7.97 13.05 7.82
N LYS A 65 7.92 12.83 9.14
CA LYS A 65 7.87 13.92 10.15
C LYS A 65 9.07 14.85 10.08
N GLU A 66 10.25 14.31 9.75
CA GLU A 66 11.53 15.02 9.71
C GLU A 66 11.54 16.20 8.74
N ASN A 67 11.03 15.99 7.52
CA ASN A 67 11.11 16.97 6.44
C ASN A 67 9.74 17.36 5.86
N LYS A 68 8.65 16.82 6.39
CA LYS A 68 7.26 17.05 5.96
C LYS A 68 6.96 16.60 4.51
N LYS A 69 7.85 15.83 3.89
CA LYS A 69 7.69 15.31 2.53
C LYS A 69 6.75 14.12 2.50
N LEU A 70 5.88 14.05 1.49
CA LEU A 70 5.16 12.84 1.17
C LEU A 70 6.14 11.87 0.48
N ILE A 71 6.35 10.71 1.11
CA ILE A 71 7.32 9.71 0.66
C ILE A 71 6.70 8.47 0.04
N GLY A 72 5.37 8.38 0.05
CA GLY A 72 4.63 7.25 -0.49
C GLY A 72 3.15 7.32 -0.18
N THR A 73 2.41 6.29 -0.56
CA THR A 73 0.99 6.12 -0.27
C THR A 73 0.71 4.72 0.27
N ILE A 74 -0.34 4.59 1.07
CA ILE A 74 -0.81 3.33 1.63
C ILE A 74 -2.32 3.38 1.80
N GLY A 75 -2.99 2.26 1.57
CA GLY A 75 -4.44 2.18 1.73
C GLY A 75 -4.94 0.81 2.13
N LEU A 76 -6.13 0.80 2.71
CA LEU A 76 -7.00 -0.36 2.86
C LEU A 76 -8.23 -0.12 2.00
N ILE A 77 -8.46 -1.03 1.06
CA ILE A 77 -9.60 -1.01 0.15
C ILE A 77 -10.31 -2.37 0.22
N ASP A 78 -11.54 -2.44 -0.25
CA ASP A 78 -12.26 -3.71 -0.34
C ASP A 78 -11.45 -4.74 -1.12
N ASP A 79 -11.35 -5.96 -0.60
CA ASP A 79 -10.55 -7.00 -1.23
C ASP A 79 -11.27 -7.57 -2.48
N PRO A 80 -10.77 -7.31 -3.70
CA PRO A 80 -11.44 -7.75 -4.92
C PRO A 80 -11.41 -9.27 -5.15
N LYS A 81 -10.64 -10.00 -4.34
CA LYS A 81 -10.49 -11.46 -4.45
C LYS A 81 -11.28 -12.21 -3.37
N ARG A 82 -12.00 -11.49 -2.50
CA ARG A 82 -12.84 -12.07 -1.43
C ARG A 82 -14.26 -11.56 -1.52
N MET A 83 -15.21 -12.45 -1.32
CA MET A 83 -16.65 -12.09 -1.25
C MET A 83 -17.08 -11.65 0.15
N ASN A 84 -16.19 -11.66 1.13
CA ASN A 84 -16.44 -11.17 2.48
C ASN A 84 -16.37 -9.63 2.49
N GLU A 85 -17.47 -8.95 2.74
CA GLU A 85 -17.56 -7.48 2.77
C GLU A 85 -16.71 -6.83 3.88
N SER A 86 -16.31 -7.60 4.90
CA SER A 86 -15.39 -7.15 5.95
C SER A 86 -13.92 -7.47 5.64
N ALA A 87 -13.62 -7.97 4.44
CA ALA A 87 -12.26 -8.22 4.00
C ALA A 87 -11.67 -6.97 3.34
N GLN A 88 -10.50 -6.56 3.82
CA GLN A 88 -9.77 -5.44 3.25
C GLN A 88 -8.48 -5.92 2.59
N MET A 89 -8.04 -5.23 1.55
CA MET A 89 -6.74 -5.43 0.91
C MET A 89 -5.83 -4.23 1.22
N ILE A 90 -4.63 -4.51 1.75
CA ILE A 90 -3.61 -3.47 1.92
C ILE A 90 -2.82 -3.30 0.63
N GLY A 91 -2.76 -2.08 0.14
CA GLY A 91 -1.93 -1.67 -0.98
C GLY A 91 -1.01 -0.51 -0.60
N TYR A 92 0.22 -0.48 -1.13
CA TYR A 92 1.16 0.58 -0.83
C TYR A 92 2.24 0.75 -1.88
N ALA A 93 2.77 1.98 -1.93
CA ALA A 93 3.98 2.31 -2.64
C ALA A 93 4.85 3.27 -1.83
N LEU A 94 6.16 3.18 -1.98
CA LEU A 94 7.14 4.03 -1.30
C LEU A 94 8.18 4.49 -2.29
N SER A 95 8.54 5.77 -2.23
CA SER A 95 9.65 6.34 -2.97
C SER A 95 10.93 5.54 -2.72
N LYS A 96 11.67 5.27 -3.79
CA LYS A 96 12.87 4.43 -3.78
C LYS A 96 13.94 4.93 -2.79
N ASP A 97 14.07 6.24 -2.64
CA ASP A 97 15.07 6.86 -1.76
C ASP A 97 14.83 6.56 -0.28
N TYR A 98 13.60 6.11 0.06
CA TYR A 98 13.20 5.77 1.43
C TYR A 98 13.10 4.27 1.69
N TRP A 99 13.53 3.41 0.73
CA TRP A 99 13.55 1.97 0.94
C TRP A 99 14.61 1.55 1.98
N GLY A 100 14.37 0.42 2.64
CA GLY A 100 15.30 -0.15 3.62
C GLY A 100 15.29 0.49 5.01
N HIS A 101 14.57 1.60 5.22
CA HIS A 101 14.52 2.32 6.50
C HIS A 101 13.40 1.86 7.44
N GLY A 102 12.57 0.90 7.01
CA GLY A 102 11.44 0.38 7.81
C GLY A 102 10.20 1.27 7.83
N TYR A 103 10.15 2.35 7.06
CA TYR A 103 8.99 3.25 7.01
C TYR A 103 7.71 2.54 6.56
N MET A 104 7.79 1.71 5.51
CA MET A 104 6.60 0.99 5.06
C MET A 104 6.09 -0.03 6.07
N THR A 105 6.97 -0.68 6.83
CA THR A 105 6.55 -1.58 7.93
C THR A 105 5.81 -0.78 9.00
N GLU A 106 6.36 0.36 9.44
CA GLU A 106 5.74 1.25 10.42
C GLU A 106 4.37 1.77 9.95
N ALA A 107 4.25 2.15 8.67
CA ALA A 107 2.99 2.57 8.09
C ALA A 107 1.97 1.42 8.02
N ALA A 108 2.40 0.23 7.59
CA ALA A 108 1.54 -0.95 7.48
C ALA A 108 1.01 -1.42 8.85
N GLU A 109 1.83 -1.41 9.89
CA GLU A 109 1.40 -1.69 11.27
C GLU A 109 0.31 -0.72 11.74
N ALA A 110 0.48 0.59 11.45
CA ALA A 110 -0.53 1.60 11.77
C ALA A 110 -1.83 1.39 10.97
N MET A 111 -1.72 0.98 9.71
CA MET A 111 -2.90 0.67 8.88
C MET A 111 -3.61 -0.62 9.32
N LEU A 112 -2.90 -1.62 9.80
CA LEU A 112 -3.54 -2.81 10.41
C LEU A 112 -4.32 -2.42 11.66
N HIS A 113 -3.75 -1.55 12.52
CA HIS A 113 -4.48 -1.02 13.66
C HIS A 113 -5.76 -0.28 13.25
N TYR A 114 -5.66 0.56 12.22
CA TYR A 114 -6.81 1.26 11.65
C TYR A 114 -7.87 0.29 11.10
N GLY A 115 -7.46 -0.68 10.29
CA GLY A 115 -8.35 -1.67 9.68
C GLY A 115 -9.11 -2.51 10.71
N PHE A 116 -8.41 -3.08 11.69
CA PHE A 116 -9.04 -3.97 12.66
C PHE A 116 -9.84 -3.25 13.75
N ASN A 117 -9.41 -2.06 14.19
CA ASN A 117 -10.04 -1.40 15.33
C ASN A 117 -11.02 -0.28 14.94
N LEU A 118 -10.92 0.28 13.74
CA LEU A 118 -11.78 1.39 13.31
C LEU A 118 -12.66 1.02 12.12
N MET A 119 -12.16 0.26 11.15
CA MET A 119 -12.98 -0.26 10.04
C MET A 119 -13.70 -1.56 10.40
N ASN A 120 -13.36 -2.21 11.52
CA ASN A 120 -13.87 -3.52 11.93
C ASN A 120 -13.63 -4.62 10.90
N ALA A 121 -12.50 -4.56 10.19
CA ALA A 121 -12.10 -5.61 9.27
C ALA A 121 -11.98 -6.97 9.99
N GLU A 122 -12.46 -8.04 9.36
CA GLU A 122 -12.28 -9.41 9.87
C GLU A 122 -10.97 -10.02 9.40
N ILE A 123 -10.50 -9.59 8.21
CA ILE A 123 -9.28 -10.06 7.58
C ILE A 123 -8.68 -8.95 6.71
N VAL A 124 -7.36 -8.83 6.74
CA VAL A 124 -6.61 -7.97 5.80
C VAL A 124 -5.72 -8.85 4.94
N SER A 125 -5.87 -8.72 3.62
CA SER A 125 -5.08 -9.42 2.60
C SER A 125 -3.97 -8.53 2.07
N ALA A 126 -2.88 -9.17 1.60
CA ALA A 126 -1.81 -8.53 0.85
C ALA A 126 -1.43 -9.42 -0.33
N TYR A 127 -1.28 -8.81 -1.48
CA TYR A 127 -0.85 -9.49 -2.71
C TYR A 127 0.47 -8.91 -3.19
N CYS A 128 1.40 -9.77 -3.57
CA CYS A 128 2.67 -9.29 -4.12
C CYS A 128 3.24 -10.23 -5.16
N TYR A 129 4.00 -9.67 -6.09
CA TYR A 129 4.71 -10.47 -7.09
C TYR A 129 5.80 -11.32 -6.44
N PRO A 130 6.02 -12.57 -6.89
CA PRO A 130 7.01 -13.49 -6.29
C PRO A 130 8.42 -12.90 -6.19
N GLY A 131 8.81 -12.03 -7.11
CA GLY A 131 10.09 -11.34 -7.12
C GLY A 131 10.20 -10.11 -6.21
N ASN A 132 9.08 -9.61 -5.65
CA ASN A 132 9.09 -8.41 -4.82
C ASN A 132 9.49 -8.71 -3.37
N LEU A 133 10.79 -8.97 -3.14
CA LEU A 133 11.32 -9.34 -1.83
C LEU A 133 11.12 -8.26 -0.76
N ARG A 134 11.07 -6.97 -1.17
CA ARG A 134 10.83 -5.85 -0.24
C ARG A 134 9.41 -5.88 0.31
N SER A 135 8.41 -6.01 -0.55
CA SER A 135 7.02 -6.15 -0.13
C SER A 135 6.84 -7.39 0.76
N LYS A 136 7.40 -8.54 0.37
CA LYS A 136 7.38 -9.76 1.19
C LYS A 136 7.98 -9.54 2.59
N SER A 137 9.05 -8.75 2.70
CA SER A 137 9.65 -8.43 3.99
C SER A 137 8.71 -7.61 4.87
N VAL A 138 8.02 -6.62 4.30
CA VAL A 138 7.00 -5.82 5.02
C VAL A 138 5.86 -6.73 5.48
N ILE A 139 5.27 -7.49 4.56
CA ILE A 139 4.15 -8.41 4.81
C ILE A 139 4.48 -9.38 5.96
N LYS A 140 5.66 -10.01 5.90
CA LYS A 140 6.09 -10.96 6.93
C LYS A 140 6.31 -10.29 8.30
N LYS A 141 6.91 -9.10 8.34
CA LYS A 141 7.13 -8.35 9.59
C LYS A 141 5.83 -7.92 10.24
N CYS A 142 4.81 -7.62 9.45
CA CYS A 142 3.48 -7.28 9.93
C CYS A 142 2.63 -8.50 10.33
N GLY A 143 3.19 -9.71 10.31
CA GLY A 143 2.52 -10.92 10.82
C GLY A 143 1.58 -11.61 9.85
N PHE A 144 1.57 -11.21 8.57
CA PHE A 144 0.75 -11.87 7.56
C PHE A 144 1.21 -13.32 7.32
N LYS A 145 0.27 -14.22 7.10
CA LYS A 145 0.49 -15.61 6.75
C LYS A 145 0.32 -15.84 5.25
N PHE A 146 1.18 -16.66 4.69
CA PHE A 146 1.10 -17.08 3.31
C PHE A 146 -0.08 -18.03 3.10
N GLU A 147 -0.92 -17.79 2.10
CA GLU A 147 -2.08 -18.61 1.75
C GLU A 147 -1.84 -19.44 0.48
N GLY A 148 -1.05 -18.93 -0.46
CA GLY A 148 -0.83 -19.57 -1.73
C GLY A 148 -0.39 -18.61 -2.83
N CYS A 149 -0.40 -19.11 -4.07
CA CYS A 149 -0.03 -18.32 -5.24
C CYS A 149 -1.10 -18.47 -6.33
N LEU A 150 -1.62 -17.33 -6.80
CA LEU A 150 -2.47 -17.25 -7.98
C LEU A 150 -1.56 -17.10 -9.20
N ARG A 151 -1.52 -18.12 -10.06
CA ARG A 151 -0.67 -18.12 -11.24
C ARG A 151 -1.33 -17.35 -12.38
N LEU A 152 -0.53 -16.55 -13.12
CA LEU A 152 -0.93 -15.80 -14.32
C LEU A 152 -2.23 -14.98 -14.08
N CYS A 153 -2.35 -14.36 -12.91
CA CYS A 153 -3.60 -13.73 -12.48
C CYS A 153 -3.65 -12.23 -12.72
N GLU A 154 -2.54 -11.64 -13.13
CA GLU A 154 -2.45 -10.19 -13.37
C GLU A 154 -1.69 -9.91 -14.66
N ILE A 155 -2.21 -8.97 -15.45
CA ILE A 155 -1.57 -8.48 -16.68
C ILE A 155 -1.10 -7.05 -16.40
N LEU A 156 0.20 -6.81 -16.54
CA LEU A 156 0.73 -5.47 -16.44
C LEU A 156 0.50 -4.66 -17.73
N TYR A 157 0.74 -3.36 -17.64
CA TYR A 157 0.58 -2.40 -18.76
C TYR A 157 1.39 -2.75 -20.01
N ASP A 158 2.48 -3.52 -19.88
CA ASP A 158 3.33 -4.00 -20.97
C ASP A 158 2.89 -5.36 -21.54
N GLY A 159 1.79 -5.93 -21.05
CA GLY A 159 1.26 -7.23 -21.43
C GLY A 159 1.91 -8.40 -20.71
N THR A 160 2.87 -8.17 -19.81
CA THR A 160 3.51 -9.24 -19.04
C THR A 160 2.52 -9.83 -18.03
N MET A 161 2.44 -11.18 -18.01
CA MET A 161 1.62 -11.92 -17.04
C MET A 161 2.40 -12.17 -15.77
N TYR A 162 1.77 -11.89 -14.63
CA TYR A 162 2.36 -12.10 -13.31
C TYR A 162 1.54 -13.05 -12.45
N ASP A 163 2.27 -13.77 -11.60
CA ASP A 163 1.72 -14.49 -10.48
C ASP A 163 1.60 -13.56 -9.28
N ASN A 164 0.60 -13.77 -8.42
CA ASN A 164 0.48 -13.10 -7.14
C ASN A 164 0.60 -14.09 -5.99
N GLU A 165 1.57 -13.89 -5.13
CA GLU A 165 1.58 -14.53 -3.82
C GLU A 165 0.56 -13.85 -2.91
N CYS A 166 -0.30 -14.67 -2.30
CA CYS A 166 -1.40 -14.23 -1.46
C CYS A 166 -1.04 -14.41 0.01
N TYR A 167 -1.26 -13.37 0.79
CA TYR A 167 -1.03 -13.35 2.23
C TYR A 167 -2.24 -12.73 2.92
N SER A 168 -2.50 -13.13 4.16
CA SER A 168 -3.52 -12.49 4.99
C SER A 168 -3.18 -12.52 6.48
N ILE A 169 -3.87 -11.69 7.23
CA ILE A 169 -3.91 -11.71 8.69
C ILE A 169 -5.36 -11.49 9.12
N THR A 170 -5.88 -12.35 10.01
CA THR A 170 -7.21 -12.21 10.57
C THR A 170 -7.22 -11.32 11.81
N ALA A 171 -8.38 -10.79 12.18
CA ALA A 171 -8.55 -10.00 13.40
C ALA A 171 -8.10 -10.77 14.66
N ASP A 172 -8.37 -12.08 14.73
CA ASP A 172 -7.98 -12.92 15.87
C ASP A 172 -6.47 -13.17 15.92
N GLU A 173 -5.81 -13.24 14.76
CA GLU A 173 -4.34 -13.34 14.71
C GLU A 173 -3.69 -12.03 15.11
N TYR A 174 -4.21 -10.91 14.62
CA TYR A 174 -3.73 -9.58 14.98
C TYR A 174 -3.80 -9.32 16.48
N LYS A 175 -4.92 -9.65 17.15
CA LYS A 175 -5.09 -9.51 18.61
C LYS A 175 -4.08 -10.29 19.45
N LYS A 176 -3.44 -11.32 18.88
CA LYS A 176 -2.42 -12.12 19.57
C LYS A 176 -1.01 -11.54 19.45
N THR A 177 -0.83 -10.54 18.58
CA THR A 177 0.47 -9.91 18.32
C THR A 177 0.64 -8.54 18.98
N VAL A 178 -0.44 -7.97 19.50
CA VAL A 178 -0.47 -6.64 20.15
C VAL A 178 -0.51 -6.72 21.68
#